data_7fbf8b6866321a4fc5481da3119ba2cd
#
_entry.id   7fbf8b6866321a4fc5481da3119ba2cd
#
_cell.length_a   1.000
_cell.length_b   1.000
_cell.length_c   1.000
_cell.angle_alpha   90.00
_cell.angle_beta   90.00
_cell.angle_gamma   90.00
#
_symmetry.space_group_name_H-M   'P 1'
#
loop_
_entity.id
_entity.type
_entity.pdbx_description
1 polymer ?
#
loop_
_entity_poly.entity_id
_entity_poly.type
_entity_poly.pdbx_seq_one_letter_code
_entity_poly.pdbx_strand_id
1 'polypeptide(L)'
;QCAMAQLTQKDDLEAAVLIAASDMPLLDTDTLDQLLAFHEKSGNGATVLTTILDDPTGYGRIIRDSEGNVLRIVEQKDANSSELAVREVNTSVYVFDAKLLAEAIANLKSNNAQGEFYLTDALEAAKANGAVGAFAAPDPLSVEGVNDRVQLAALAKAHNKRV
;
A
#
# COMPACT_ATOMS: atom_id res chain seq x y z
N GLN A 1 1.18 -4.55 15.76
CA GLN A 1 0.43 -5.03 16.94
C GLN A 1 0.29 -3.94 18.02
N CYS A 2 1.36 -3.22 18.38
CA CYS A 2 1.29 -2.17 19.43
C CYS A 2 0.32 -1.02 19.08
N ALA A 3 0.31 -0.54 17.84
CA ALA A 3 -0.60 0.52 17.40
C ALA A 3 -2.08 0.07 17.44
N MET A 4 -2.37 -1.18 17.04
CA MET A 4 -3.72 -1.73 17.10
C MET A 4 -4.24 -1.87 18.53
N ALA A 5 -3.38 -2.21 19.50
CA ALA A 5 -3.79 -2.26 20.91
C ALA A 5 -4.25 -0.89 21.45
N GLN A 6 -3.75 0.20 20.88
CA GLN A 6 -4.20 1.56 21.23
C GLN A 6 -5.54 1.92 20.55
N LEU A 7 -5.74 1.50 19.31
CA LEU A 7 -6.98 1.73 18.55
C LEU A 7 -8.16 0.96 19.17
N THR A 8 -7.97 -0.31 19.52
CA THR A 8 -9.02 -1.16 20.10
C THR A 8 -9.48 -0.72 21.50
N GLN A 9 -8.71 0.10 22.21
CA GLN A 9 -9.11 0.64 23.52
C GLN A 9 -10.06 1.85 23.43
N LYS A 10 -10.32 2.40 22.23
CA LYS A 10 -11.04 3.67 22.04
C LYS A 10 -12.42 3.55 21.38
N ASP A 11 -13.00 2.39 21.23
CA ASP A 11 -14.27 2.15 20.49
C ASP A 11 -14.30 2.67 19.03
N ASP A 12 -13.14 3.05 18.45
CA ASP A 12 -13.00 3.63 17.10
C ASP A 12 -12.88 2.56 15.99
N LEU A 13 -13.47 1.38 16.16
CA LEU A 13 -13.44 0.33 15.14
C LEU A 13 -14.29 0.62 13.89
N GLU A 14 -15.06 1.71 13.90
CA GLU A 14 -15.80 2.18 12.72
C GLU A 14 -15.00 3.18 11.86
N ALA A 15 -13.80 3.55 12.32
CA ALA A 15 -12.94 4.49 11.60
C ALA A 15 -12.10 3.81 10.53
N ALA A 16 -11.70 4.57 9.50
CA ALA A 16 -10.65 4.16 8.58
C ALA A 16 -9.26 4.42 9.19
N VAL A 17 -8.33 3.49 8.95
CA VAL A 17 -6.92 3.61 9.39
C VAL A 17 -6.04 3.81 8.17
N LEU A 18 -5.41 4.98 8.09
CA LEU A 18 -4.39 5.26 7.09
C LEU A 18 -3.02 4.78 7.62
N ILE A 19 -2.33 3.99 6.83
CA ILE A 19 -0.97 3.52 7.10
C ILE A 19 -0.08 4.02 5.96
N ALA A 20 0.99 4.70 6.30
CA ALA A 20 1.98 5.18 5.32
C ALA A 20 3.39 4.85 5.79
N ALA A 21 4.26 4.46 4.84
CA ALA A 21 5.68 4.34 5.10
C ALA A 21 6.32 5.74 5.27
N SER A 22 7.38 5.84 6.06
CA SER A 22 8.00 7.14 6.41
C SER A 22 9.09 7.59 5.44
N ASP A 23 9.32 6.85 4.38
CA ASP A 23 10.38 7.05 3.39
C ASP A 23 9.91 7.75 2.10
N MET A 24 8.70 8.28 2.07
CA MET A 24 8.12 9.01 0.94
C MET A 24 8.09 10.53 1.22
N PRO A 25 9.17 11.26 0.94
CA PRO A 25 9.30 12.67 1.34
C PRO A 25 8.41 13.64 0.55
N LEU A 26 7.84 13.21 -0.58
CA LEU A 26 6.99 14.04 -1.42
C LEU A 26 5.50 13.65 -1.34
N LEU A 27 5.14 12.73 -0.46
CA LEU A 27 3.75 12.36 -0.24
C LEU A 27 2.98 13.57 0.28
N ASP A 28 1.99 14.00 -0.48
CA ASP A 28 1.21 15.19 -0.22
C ASP A 28 -0.20 14.88 0.31
N THR A 29 -0.82 15.89 0.89
CA THR A 29 -2.16 15.81 1.47
C THR A 29 -3.23 15.52 0.41
N ASP A 30 -3.08 16.11 -0.78
CA ASP A 30 -4.07 15.96 -1.86
C ASP A 30 -4.14 14.50 -2.34
N THR A 31 -3.01 13.80 -2.42
CA THR A 31 -2.96 12.37 -2.74
C THR A 31 -3.63 11.53 -1.66
N LEU A 32 -3.40 11.86 -0.38
CA LEU A 32 -4.01 11.14 0.74
C LEU A 32 -5.53 11.39 0.81
N ASP A 33 -5.98 12.61 0.61
CA ASP A 33 -7.41 12.97 0.60
C ASP A 33 -8.14 12.24 -0.54
N GLN A 34 -7.53 12.16 -1.73
CA GLN A 34 -8.10 11.41 -2.85
C GLN A 34 -8.14 9.90 -2.59
N LEU A 35 -7.12 9.35 -1.95
CA LEU A 35 -7.10 7.94 -1.54
C LEU A 35 -8.23 7.63 -0.53
N LEU A 36 -8.40 8.47 0.49
CA LEU A 36 -9.47 8.33 1.48
C LEU A 36 -10.86 8.44 0.82
N ALA A 37 -11.07 9.45 -0.01
CA ALA A 37 -12.33 9.63 -0.73
C ALA A 37 -12.65 8.46 -1.67
N PHE A 38 -11.63 7.90 -2.33
CA PHE A 38 -11.78 6.69 -3.16
C PHE A 38 -12.17 5.47 -2.31
N HIS A 39 -11.51 5.27 -1.16
CA HIS A 39 -11.80 4.18 -0.24
C HIS A 39 -13.25 4.21 0.25
N GLU A 40 -13.69 5.36 0.77
CA GLU A 40 -15.06 5.57 1.23
C GLU A 40 -16.10 5.36 0.12
N LYS A 41 -15.91 6.01 -1.04
CA LYS A 41 -16.84 5.94 -2.16
C LYS A 41 -16.97 4.52 -2.73
N SER A 42 -15.90 3.76 -2.73
CA SER A 42 -15.87 2.40 -3.27
C SER A 42 -16.42 1.35 -2.29
N GLY A 43 -16.58 1.69 -1.00
CA GLY A 43 -17.00 0.76 0.04
C GLY A 43 -16.00 -0.38 0.24
N ASN A 44 -14.72 -0.12 -0.01
CA ASN A 44 -13.68 -1.12 0.17
C ASN A 44 -13.38 -1.32 1.66
N GLY A 45 -13.12 -2.54 2.08
CA GLY A 45 -12.59 -2.82 3.42
C GLY A 45 -11.09 -2.53 3.53
N ALA A 46 -10.38 -2.54 2.39
CA ALA A 46 -8.99 -2.11 2.27
C ALA A 46 -8.71 -1.49 0.90
N THR A 47 -7.84 -0.49 0.86
CA THR A 47 -7.40 0.16 -0.39
C THR A 47 -5.90 0.40 -0.33
N VAL A 48 -5.18 -0.02 -1.36
CA VAL A 48 -3.75 0.26 -1.53
C VAL A 48 -3.55 1.43 -2.48
N LEU A 49 -2.65 2.35 -2.13
CA LEU A 49 -2.15 3.35 -3.06
C LEU A 49 -1.10 2.69 -3.96
N THR A 50 -1.25 2.85 -5.28
CA THR A 50 -0.37 2.26 -6.28
C THR A 50 0.25 3.32 -7.18
N THR A 51 1.26 2.94 -7.92
CA THR A 51 1.80 3.75 -9.03
C THR A 51 2.33 2.83 -10.12
N ILE A 52 2.53 3.38 -11.33
CA ILE A 52 3.11 2.66 -12.46
C ILE A 52 4.51 3.19 -12.69
N LEU A 53 5.52 2.33 -12.59
CA LEU A 53 6.92 2.66 -12.78
C LEU A 53 7.47 2.05 -14.05
N ASP A 54 8.40 2.75 -14.72
CA ASP A 54 9.17 2.20 -15.84
C ASP A 54 10.11 1.09 -15.37
N ASP A 55 10.75 1.29 -14.23
CA ASP A 55 11.54 0.29 -13.53
C ASP A 55 10.94 0.00 -12.16
N PRO A 56 10.16 -1.10 -12.02
CA PRO A 56 9.51 -1.47 -10.76
C PRO A 56 10.41 -2.27 -9.82
N THR A 57 11.72 -2.34 -10.08
CA THR A 57 12.67 -3.12 -9.28
C THR A 57 12.66 -2.69 -7.81
N GLY A 58 12.58 -3.63 -6.90
CA GLY A 58 12.56 -3.40 -5.46
C GLY A 58 11.17 -3.27 -4.84
N TYR A 59 10.12 -3.09 -5.65
CA TYR A 59 8.75 -2.91 -5.16
C TYR A 59 7.94 -4.21 -5.20
N GLY A 60 6.91 -4.31 -4.36
CA GLY A 60 5.84 -5.30 -4.50
C GLY A 60 4.97 -5.00 -5.73
N ARG A 61 4.50 -6.03 -6.41
CA ARG A 61 3.68 -5.93 -7.62
C ARG A 61 2.20 -6.09 -7.30
N ILE A 62 1.37 -5.27 -7.92
CA ILE A 62 -0.09 -5.40 -7.83
C ILE A 62 -0.54 -6.36 -8.91
N ILE A 63 -1.02 -7.53 -8.49
CA ILE A 63 -1.53 -8.54 -9.40
C ILE A 63 -3.04 -8.37 -9.51
N ARG A 64 -3.54 -8.25 -10.75
CA ARG A 64 -4.96 -8.10 -11.06
C ARG A 64 -5.51 -9.30 -11.82
N ASP A 65 -6.81 -9.53 -11.69
CA ASP A 65 -7.52 -10.51 -12.53
C ASP A 65 -7.87 -9.89 -13.90
N SER A 66 -8.54 -10.69 -14.75
CA SER A 66 -8.99 -10.26 -16.08
C SER A 66 -10.05 -9.13 -16.06
N GLU A 67 -10.69 -8.91 -14.92
CA GLU A 67 -11.70 -7.85 -14.72
C GLU A 67 -11.07 -6.58 -14.13
N GLY A 68 -9.76 -6.63 -13.80
CA GLY A 68 -9.01 -5.51 -13.21
C GLY A 68 -9.08 -5.42 -11.69
N ASN A 69 -9.69 -6.39 -11.01
CA ASN A 69 -9.71 -6.43 -9.55
C ASN A 69 -8.36 -6.81 -8.98
N VAL A 70 -8.02 -6.29 -7.82
CA VAL A 70 -6.80 -6.65 -7.10
C VAL A 70 -6.91 -8.09 -6.60
N LEU A 71 -6.04 -8.96 -7.10
CA LEU A 71 -5.93 -10.34 -6.62
C LEU A 71 -5.06 -10.42 -5.38
N ARG A 72 -3.85 -9.87 -5.46
CA ARG A 72 -2.86 -9.87 -4.39
C ARG A 72 -1.73 -8.88 -4.66
N ILE A 73 -0.93 -8.63 -3.65
CA ILE A 73 0.37 -8.00 -3.78
C ILE A 73 1.43 -9.10 -3.63
N VAL A 74 2.41 -9.12 -4.54
CA VAL A 74 3.54 -10.06 -4.45
C VAL A 74 4.83 -9.28 -4.29
N GLU A 75 5.56 -9.56 -3.24
CA GLU A 75 6.86 -8.94 -2.99
C GLU A 75 7.88 -9.40 -4.05
N GLN A 76 8.85 -8.53 -4.39
CA GLN A 76 9.80 -8.83 -5.47
C GLN A 76 10.53 -10.16 -5.29
N LYS A 77 10.85 -10.55 -4.07
CA LYS A 77 11.59 -11.77 -3.75
C LYS A 77 10.76 -13.04 -3.90
N ASP A 78 9.44 -12.91 -3.85
CA ASP A 78 8.47 -14.01 -3.96
C ASP A 78 7.82 -14.08 -5.34
N ALA A 79 8.08 -13.07 -6.20
CA ALA A 79 7.46 -12.92 -7.52
C ALA A 79 8.11 -13.85 -8.57
N ASN A 80 7.27 -14.49 -9.39
CA ASN A 80 7.72 -15.22 -10.58
C ASN A 80 8.02 -14.26 -11.76
N SER A 81 8.54 -14.79 -12.87
CA SER A 81 8.96 -13.97 -14.02
C SER A 81 7.82 -13.15 -14.65
N SER A 82 6.59 -13.67 -14.68
CA SER A 82 5.45 -12.94 -15.23
C SER A 82 4.98 -11.83 -14.28
N GLU A 83 5.05 -12.05 -12.98
CA GLU A 83 4.73 -11.05 -11.96
C GLU A 83 5.78 -9.95 -11.90
N LEU A 84 7.05 -10.27 -12.06
CA LEU A 84 8.13 -9.27 -12.15
C LEU A 84 7.96 -8.31 -13.34
N ALA A 85 7.28 -8.72 -14.42
CA ALA A 85 7.00 -7.88 -15.57
C ALA A 85 5.85 -6.87 -15.33
N VAL A 86 5.09 -7.01 -14.24
CA VAL A 86 4.04 -6.05 -13.86
C VAL A 86 4.68 -4.75 -13.41
N ARG A 87 4.20 -3.63 -13.97
CA ARG A 87 4.73 -2.28 -13.71
C ARG A 87 3.96 -1.52 -12.63
N GLU A 88 2.74 -1.97 -12.28
CA GLU A 88 1.96 -1.43 -11.19
C GLU A 88 2.53 -1.94 -9.86
N VAL A 89 2.91 -1.01 -9.00
CA VAL A 89 3.61 -1.33 -7.75
C VAL A 89 2.85 -0.85 -6.52
N ASN A 90 3.09 -1.54 -5.43
CA ASN A 90 2.68 -1.17 -4.10
C ASN A 90 3.55 -0.04 -3.56
N THR A 91 2.94 1.07 -3.13
CA THR A 91 3.65 2.21 -2.56
C THR A 91 3.83 2.12 -1.04
N SER A 92 3.31 1.05 -0.41
CA SER A 92 3.27 0.91 1.05
C SER A 92 2.42 1.96 1.78
N VAL A 93 1.43 2.52 1.08
CA VAL A 93 0.38 3.36 1.65
C VAL A 93 -0.97 2.64 1.52
N TYR A 94 -1.69 2.55 2.62
CA TYR A 94 -2.94 1.80 2.69
C TYR A 94 -3.99 2.54 3.50
N VAL A 95 -5.25 2.32 3.14
CA VAL A 95 -6.40 2.61 3.99
C VAL A 95 -7.12 1.31 4.28
N PHE A 96 -7.44 1.07 5.53
CA PHE A 96 -8.20 -0.09 6.00
C PHE A 96 -9.36 0.34 6.88
N ASP A 97 -10.47 -0.39 6.83
CA ASP A 97 -11.41 -0.39 7.93
C ASP A 97 -10.72 -0.90 9.19
N ALA A 98 -10.82 -0.17 10.31
CA ALA A 98 -10.11 -0.52 11.55
C ALA A 98 -10.44 -1.94 12.05
N LYS A 99 -11.70 -2.36 11.93
CA LYS A 99 -12.15 -3.71 12.29
C LYS A 99 -11.47 -4.78 11.44
N LEU A 100 -11.49 -4.61 10.11
CA LEU A 100 -10.87 -5.56 9.18
C LEU A 100 -9.34 -5.61 9.37
N LEU A 101 -8.71 -4.47 9.62
CA LEU A 101 -7.28 -4.43 9.94
C LEU A 101 -6.96 -5.21 11.21
N ALA A 102 -7.76 -5.05 12.27
CA ALA A 102 -7.56 -5.78 13.53
C ALA A 102 -7.66 -7.29 13.31
N GLU A 103 -8.68 -7.74 12.58
CA GLU A 103 -8.87 -9.16 12.24
C GLU A 103 -7.73 -9.71 11.36
N ALA A 104 -7.30 -8.93 10.36
CA ALA A 104 -6.21 -9.31 9.47
C ALA A 104 -4.89 -9.47 10.23
N ILE A 105 -4.52 -8.49 11.08
CA ILE A 105 -3.29 -8.53 11.88
C ILE A 105 -3.28 -9.69 12.87
N ALA A 106 -4.43 -10.04 13.46
CA ALA A 106 -4.53 -11.18 14.37
C ALA A 106 -4.26 -12.53 13.69
N ASN A 107 -4.48 -12.60 12.36
CA ASN A 107 -4.33 -13.82 11.56
C ASN A 107 -3.07 -13.84 10.68
N LEU A 108 -2.22 -12.80 10.72
CA LEU A 108 -0.99 -12.75 9.94
C LEU A 108 -0.05 -13.91 10.26
N LYS A 109 0.55 -14.45 9.20
CA LYS A 109 1.55 -15.52 9.27
C LYS A 109 2.85 -15.05 8.63
N SER A 110 3.97 -15.61 9.05
CA SER A 110 5.31 -15.31 8.49
C SER A 110 5.78 -16.34 7.46
N ASN A 111 4.85 -16.85 6.63
CA ASN A 111 5.12 -17.89 5.63
C ASN A 111 5.60 -17.29 4.30
N ASN A 112 6.68 -16.49 4.32
CA ASN A 112 7.27 -15.87 3.15
C ASN A 112 8.79 -16.10 3.12
N ALA A 113 9.45 -15.72 2.03
CA ALA A 113 10.88 -15.95 1.82
C ALA A 113 11.78 -15.33 2.91
N GLN A 114 11.29 -14.32 3.63
CA GLN A 114 12.04 -13.63 4.68
C GLN A 114 11.66 -14.06 6.10
N GLY A 115 10.57 -14.83 6.28
CA GLY A 115 10.04 -15.21 7.59
C GLY A 115 9.49 -14.02 8.40
N GLU A 116 9.12 -12.94 7.71
CA GLU A 116 8.63 -11.70 8.31
C GLU A 116 7.11 -11.57 8.18
N PHE A 117 6.50 -10.68 8.98
CA PHE A 117 5.10 -10.32 8.84
C PHE A 117 4.98 -9.18 7.81
N TYR A 118 4.41 -9.48 6.66
CA TYR A 118 4.15 -8.46 5.64
C TYR A 118 2.77 -7.82 5.84
N LEU A 119 2.71 -6.50 5.77
CA LEU A 119 1.44 -5.78 5.79
C LEU A 119 0.62 -6.05 4.50
N THR A 120 1.28 -6.43 3.41
CA THR A 120 0.64 -6.90 2.18
C THR A 120 -0.21 -8.16 2.39
N ASP A 121 0.20 -9.04 3.32
CA ASP A 121 -0.60 -10.21 3.69
C ASP A 121 -1.88 -9.82 4.44
N ALA A 122 -1.88 -8.67 5.15
CA ALA A 122 -3.09 -8.14 5.77
C ALA A 122 -4.13 -7.70 4.74
N LEU A 123 -3.69 -7.18 3.59
CA LEU A 123 -4.59 -6.83 2.48
C LEU A 123 -5.25 -8.09 1.89
N GLU A 124 -4.51 -9.17 1.74
CA GLU A 124 -5.05 -10.45 1.27
C GLU A 124 -6.02 -11.07 2.28
N ALA A 125 -5.72 -10.98 3.58
CA ALA A 125 -6.63 -11.42 4.63
C ALA A 125 -7.91 -10.57 4.67
N ALA A 126 -7.83 -9.26 4.46
CA ALA A 126 -8.98 -8.36 4.37
C ALA A 126 -9.90 -8.71 3.19
N LYS A 127 -9.36 -9.21 2.08
CA LYS A 127 -10.12 -9.64 0.91
C LYS A 127 -11.14 -10.75 1.21
N ALA A 128 -10.85 -11.61 2.18
CA ALA A 128 -11.79 -12.67 2.59
C ALA A 128 -13.07 -12.12 3.26
N ASN A 129 -13.00 -10.90 3.80
CA ASN A 129 -14.07 -10.28 4.59
C ASN A 129 -14.59 -8.96 3.96
N GLY A 130 -14.07 -8.52 2.81
CA GLY A 130 -14.48 -7.28 2.16
C GLY A 130 -13.83 -7.07 0.80
N ALA A 131 -14.26 -6.04 0.09
CA ALA A 131 -13.63 -5.65 -1.17
C ALA A 131 -12.25 -5.01 -0.91
N VAL A 132 -11.30 -5.34 -1.78
CA VAL A 132 -9.98 -4.70 -1.80
C VAL A 132 -9.83 -3.90 -3.07
N GLY A 133 -9.54 -2.60 -2.92
CA GLY A 133 -9.30 -1.69 -4.02
C GLY A 133 -7.83 -1.30 -4.18
N ALA A 134 -7.51 -0.74 -5.33
CA ALA A 134 -6.25 -0.07 -5.58
C ALA A 134 -6.52 1.27 -6.26
N PHE A 135 -5.93 2.33 -5.72
CA PHE A 135 -6.01 3.68 -6.22
C PHE A 135 -4.64 4.09 -6.74
N ALA A 136 -4.57 4.44 -8.03
CA ALA A 136 -3.32 4.89 -8.63
C ALA A 136 -3.07 6.36 -8.25
N ALA A 137 -1.89 6.64 -7.72
CA ALA A 137 -1.48 8.01 -7.39
C ALA A 137 -1.54 8.90 -8.64
N PRO A 138 -2.14 10.09 -8.56
CA PRO A 138 -2.21 11.03 -9.68
C PRO A 138 -0.83 11.48 -10.17
N ASP A 139 0.10 11.59 -9.25
CA ASP A 139 1.50 11.93 -9.50
C ASP A 139 2.41 10.81 -9.00
N PRO A 140 3.06 10.04 -9.90
CA PRO A 140 3.96 8.96 -9.50
C PRO A 140 5.11 9.41 -8.60
N LEU A 141 5.58 10.65 -8.78
CA LEU A 141 6.70 11.17 -8.00
C LEU A 141 6.33 11.41 -6.53
N SER A 142 5.06 11.72 -6.24
CA SER A 142 4.61 11.97 -4.85
C SER A 142 4.72 10.73 -3.97
N VAL A 143 4.70 9.54 -4.56
CA VAL A 143 4.69 8.25 -3.86
C VAL A 143 5.98 7.45 -4.06
N GLU A 144 7.02 8.08 -4.58
CA GLU A 144 8.33 7.45 -4.75
C GLU A 144 9.06 7.39 -3.40
N GLY A 145 9.47 6.16 -3.01
CA GLY A 145 10.21 5.91 -1.78
C GLY A 145 11.71 6.18 -1.93
N VAL A 146 12.36 6.52 -0.81
CA VAL A 146 13.81 6.77 -0.74
C VAL A 146 14.49 5.69 0.09
N ASN A 147 15.30 4.85 -0.56
CA ASN A 147 16.09 3.81 0.10
C ASN A 147 17.57 4.17 0.22
N ASP A 148 18.05 5.15 -0.60
CA ASP A 148 19.44 5.57 -0.60
C ASP A 148 19.60 7.07 -0.91
N ARG A 149 20.86 7.55 -0.81
CA ARG A 149 21.18 8.97 -1.03
C ARG A 149 21.03 9.41 -2.49
N VAL A 150 21.13 8.49 -3.45
CA VAL A 150 20.99 8.79 -4.88
C VAL A 150 19.53 9.08 -5.19
N GLN A 151 18.62 8.22 -4.69
CA GLN A 151 17.18 8.41 -4.80
C GLN A 151 16.75 9.72 -4.10
N LEU A 152 17.25 9.98 -2.89
CA LEU A 152 16.98 11.25 -2.19
C LEU A 152 17.41 12.47 -3.01
N ALA A 153 18.60 12.44 -3.59
CA ALA A 153 19.10 13.55 -4.40
C ALA A 153 18.28 13.75 -5.69
N ALA A 154 17.82 12.65 -6.31
CA ALA A 154 16.96 12.70 -7.49
C ALA A 154 15.59 13.33 -7.15
N LEU A 155 14.94 12.90 -6.06
CA LEU A 155 13.67 13.46 -5.60
C LEU A 155 13.81 14.93 -5.18
N ALA A 156 14.86 15.30 -4.46
CA ALA A 156 15.11 16.69 -4.09
C ALA A 156 15.26 17.59 -5.34
N LYS A 157 15.97 17.10 -6.37
CA LYS A 157 16.11 17.82 -7.66
C LYS A 157 14.78 17.95 -8.39
N ALA A 158 13.96 16.92 -8.36
CA ALA A 158 12.63 16.94 -8.99
C ALA A 158 11.68 17.90 -8.24
N HIS A 159 11.69 17.89 -6.92
CA HIS A 159 10.92 18.81 -6.09
C HIS A 159 11.31 20.27 -6.38
N ASN A 160 12.62 20.59 -6.37
CA ASN A 160 13.11 21.95 -6.63
C ASN A 160 12.80 22.49 -8.04
N LYS A 161 12.43 21.63 -8.99
CA LYS A 161 11.97 22.06 -10.32
C LYS A 161 10.48 22.39 -10.37
N ARG A 162 9.72 21.99 -9.36
CA ARG A 162 8.26 22.22 -9.26
C ARG A 162 7.93 23.50 -8.47
N VAL A 163 8.85 23.96 -7.64
CA VAL A 163 8.79 25.21 -6.87
C VAL A 163 9.45 26.33 -7.67
#